data_83dbf177789ad81a83b8ba6694a7f46c
#
_entry.id   83dbf177789ad81a83b8ba6694a7f46c
#
_cell.length_a   1.000
_cell.length_b   1.000
_cell.length_c   1.000
_cell.angle_alpha   90.00
_cell.angle_beta   90.00
_cell.angle_gamma   90.00
#
_symmetry.space_group_name_H-M   'P 1'
#
loop_
_entity.id
_entity.type
_entity.pdbx_description
1 polymer ?
#
loop_
_entity_poly.entity_id
_entity_poly.type
_entity_poly.pdbx_seq_one_letter_code
_entity_poly.pdbx_strand_id
1 'polypeptide(L)'
;MHMRQNRDTPSKRVQFTALLVLVAATATIFGCRGEKPAALAKASVAPATPVAPVAPVAVTPAAPVASVRSRQQAMEALMALPELKAWSSRIEKSSGGALRSALVEYDPQPRLIKGKRYFQLSFVENGSDAARRWESFLVPETGDDILVDDAATDKTLTLAQWRAATKPMERAGAN
;
A
#
# COMPACT_ATOMS: atom_id res chain seq x y z
N MET A 1 -8.93 62.62 -0.75
CA MET A 1 -9.69 62.14 -1.91
C MET A 1 -8.74 61.37 -2.80
N HIS A 2 -8.59 60.02 -2.58
CA HIS A 2 -7.73 59.13 -3.39
C HIS A 2 -8.56 57.92 -3.75
N MET A 3 -9.03 57.89 -5.00
CA MET A 3 -9.69 56.76 -5.65
C MET A 3 -8.68 55.64 -5.89
N ARG A 4 -8.89 54.46 -5.27
CA ARG A 4 -8.20 53.22 -5.60
C ARG A 4 -8.99 52.49 -6.69
N GLN A 5 -8.36 52.39 -7.85
CA GLN A 5 -8.83 51.59 -8.98
C GLN A 5 -8.77 50.11 -8.65
N ASN A 6 -9.90 49.49 -8.77
CA ASN A 6 -10.09 48.01 -8.71
C ASN A 6 -9.63 47.45 -10.08
N ARG A 7 -8.60 46.60 -10.07
CA ARG A 7 -8.18 45.88 -11.28
C ARG A 7 -8.88 44.52 -11.29
N ASP A 8 -9.89 44.43 -12.13
CA ASP A 8 -10.55 43.17 -12.48
C ASP A 8 -9.58 42.28 -13.23
N THR A 9 -9.32 41.11 -12.65
CA THR A 9 -8.56 40.02 -13.29
C THR A 9 -9.52 39.10 -14.02
N PRO A 10 -9.38 38.86 -15.33
CA PRO A 10 -10.30 37.99 -16.06
C PRO A 10 -10.07 36.51 -15.70
N SER A 11 -11.11 35.87 -15.24
CA SER A 11 -11.21 34.43 -14.99
C SER A 11 -11.07 33.65 -16.30
N LYS A 12 -9.98 32.90 -16.44
CA LYS A 12 -9.80 31.94 -17.56
C LYS A 12 -10.70 30.72 -17.33
N ARG A 13 -11.83 30.69 -18.03
CA ARG A 13 -12.67 29.51 -18.16
C ARG A 13 -11.94 28.46 -18.99
N VAL A 14 -11.51 27.40 -18.35
CA VAL A 14 -11.01 26.20 -19.04
C VAL A 14 -12.21 25.40 -19.50
N GLN A 15 -12.42 25.34 -20.81
CA GLN A 15 -13.44 24.50 -21.44
C GLN A 15 -12.89 23.06 -21.51
N PHE A 16 -13.49 22.15 -20.78
CA PHE A 16 -13.26 20.72 -20.92
C PHE A 16 -14.08 20.21 -22.10
N THR A 17 -13.41 19.86 -23.18
CA THR A 17 -13.99 19.15 -24.32
C THR A 17 -14.14 17.68 -23.96
N ALA A 18 -15.35 17.21 -23.80
CA ALA A 18 -15.66 15.81 -23.59
C ALA A 18 -15.44 15.02 -24.89
N LEU A 19 -14.44 14.15 -24.90
CA LEU A 19 -14.21 13.18 -25.98
C LEU A 19 -14.93 11.88 -25.63
N LEU A 20 -16.03 11.62 -26.27
CA LEU A 20 -16.85 10.42 -26.18
C LEU A 20 -16.20 9.33 -27.05
N VAL A 21 -15.53 8.34 -26.47
CA VAL A 21 -15.04 7.16 -27.20
C VAL A 21 -16.00 6.00 -26.97
N LEU A 22 -16.71 5.66 -28.05
CA LEU A 22 -17.58 4.50 -28.17
C LEU A 22 -16.71 3.27 -28.48
N VAL A 23 -16.62 2.29 -27.59
CA VAL A 23 -15.98 1.01 -27.87
C VAL A 23 -17.03 -0.10 -27.94
N ALA A 24 -17.13 -0.68 -29.13
CA ALA A 24 -18.05 -1.75 -29.49
C ALA A 24 -17.64 -3.08 -28.80
N ALA A 25 -18.65 -3.79 -28.31
CA ALA A 25 -18.57 -5.13 -27.77
C ALA A 25 -18.36 -6.16 -28.90
N THR A 26 -17.39 -7.05 -28.78
CA THR A 26 -17.33 -8.31 -29.53
C THR A 26 -17.32 -9.47 -28.52
N ALA A 27 -18.44 -10.16 -28.50
CA ALA A 27 -18.63 -11.44 -27.84
C ALA A 27 -17.99 -12.55 -28.68
N THR A 28 -17.09 -13.32 -28.10
CA THR A 28 -16.63 -14.60 -28.67
C THR A 28 -16.96 -15.74 -27.72
N ILE A 29 -17.88 -16.55 -28.14
CA ILE A 29 -18.35 -17.81 -27.58
C ILE A 29 -17.42 -18.92 -28.12
N PHE A 30 -16.75 -19.66 -27.28
CA PHE A 30 -16.15 -20.97 -27.53
C PHE A 30 -16.15 -21.71 -26.20
N GLY A 31 -16.90 -22.80 -26.02
CA GLY A 31 -16.90 -24.04 -26.76
C GLY A 31 -16.52 -25.11 -25.73
N CYS A 32 -17.60 -25.76 -25.14
CA CYS A 32 -17.45 -26.94 -24.27
C CYS A 32 -16.80 -28.08 -25.05
N ARG A 33 -15.74 -28.66 -24.51
CA ARG A 33 -15.31 -29.99 -24.95
C ARG A 33 -15.08 -30.86 -23.72
N GLY A 34 -16.00 -31.82 -23.57
CA GLY A 34 -15.98 -32.84 -22.57
C GLY A 34 -14.83 -33.81 -22.82
N GLU A 35 -14.18 -34.22 -21.79
CA GLU A 35 -13.24 -35.32 -21.80
C GLU A 35 -13.65 -36.41 -20.82
N LYS A 36 -13.70 -37.58 -21.35
CA LYS A 36 -14.21 -38.87 -20.91
C LYS A 36 -13.34 -39.45 -19.78
N PRO A 37 -13.91 -40.14 -18.77
CA PRO A 37 -13.11 -40.78 -17.73
C PRO A 37 -12.45 -42.08 -18.24
N ALA A 38 -11.15 -42.16 -18.09
CA ALA A 38 -10.37 -43.37 -18.39
C ALA A 38 -10.27 -44.28 -17.17
N ALA A 39 -10.45 -45.52 -17.47
CA ALA A 39 -10.48 -46.76 -16.72
C ALA A 39 -9.50 -46.91 -15.51
N LEU A 40 -10.04 -47.61 -14.48
CA LEU A 40 -9.30 -48.25 -13.39
C LEU A 40 -8.24 -49.20 -13.91
N ALA A 41 -6.97 -48.94 -13.61
CA ALA A 41 -5.91 -49.94 -13.68
C ALA A 41 -5.74 -50.59 -12.28
N LYS A 42 -5.90 -51.90 -12.23
CA LYS A 42 -5.66 -52.72 -11.05
C LYS A 42 -4.17 -52.65 -10.66
N ALA A 43 -3.90 -52.16 -9.45
CA ALA A 43 -2.55 -52.19 -8.86
C ALA A 43 -2.26 -53.61 -8.39
N SER A 44 -1.21 -54.20 -8.98
CA SER A 44 -0.62 -55.47 -8.55
C SER A 44 0.17 -55.24 -7.26
N VAL A 45 -0.14 -56.06 -6.24
CA VAL A 45 0.54 -56.06 -4.93
C VAL A 45 1.89 -56.80 -5.12
N ALA A 46 2.99 -56.07 -4.98
CA ALA A 46 4.33 -56.65 -4.85
C ALA A 46 4.67 -56.88 -3.37
N PRO A 47 5.42 -57.96 -3.02
CA PRO A 47 5.70 -58.32 -1.63
C PRO A 47 6.64 -57.33 -0.96
N ALA A 48 6.36 -57.00 0.29
CA ALA A 48 7.10 -56.10 1.14
C ALA A 48 8.55 -56.59 1.41
N THR A 49 9.51 -55.80 1.05
CA THR A 49 10.91 -55.89 1.51
C THR A 49 11.02 -55.38 2.95
N PRO A 50 11.84 -56.05 3.83
CA PRO A 50 11.97 -55.56 5.22
C PRO A 50 12.67 -54.21 5.27
N VAL A 51 12.00 -53.28 5.91
CA VAL A 51 12.53 -51.91 6.13
C VAL A 51 13.63 -52.00 7.20
N ALA A 52 14.82 -51.57 6.85
CA ALA A 52 15.92 -51.36 7.79
C ALA A 52 15.57 -50.21 8.76
N PRO A 53 16.04 -50.25 10.04
CA PRO A 53 15.73 -49.21 11.02
C PRO A 53 16.36 -47.87 10.56
N VAL A 54 15.49 -46.91 10.31
CA VAL A 54 15.89 -45.53 9.97
C VAL A 54 16.42 -44.86 11.25
N ALA A 55 17.71 -44.47 11.21
CA ALA A 55 18.30 -43.68 12.29
C ALA A 55 17.51 -42.39 12.51
N PRO A 56 17.35 -41.90 13.77
CA PRO A 56 16.64 -40.68 14.04
C PRO A 56 17.33 -39.50 13.35
N VAL A 57 16.68 -38.93 12.35
CA VAL A 57 17.11 -37.66 11.74
C VAL A 57 17.04 -36.59 12.79
N ALA A 58 18.17 -36.00 13.15
CA ALA A 58 18.23 -34.83 14.01
C ALA A 58 17.42 -33.72 13.36
N VAL A 59 16.29 -33.37 13.96
CA VAL A 59 15.46 -32.21 13.53
C VAL A 59 16.25 -30.97 13.90
N THR A 60 16.95 -30.42 12.94
CA THR A 60 17.54 -29.08 13.06
C THR A 60 16.40 -28.09 13.32
N PRO A 61 16.47 -27.28 14.40
CA PRO A 61 15.43 -26.27 14.66
C PRO A 61 15.31 -25.37 13.42
N ALA A 62 14.14 -25.37 12.80
CA ALA A 62 13.86 -24.46 11.70
C ALA A 62 14.05 -23.03 12.21
N ALA A 63 14.86 -22.22 11.52
CA ALA A 63 14.98 -20.82 11.81
C ALA A 63 13.59 -20.18 11.85
N PRO A 64 13.32 -19.22 12.78
CA PRO A 64 12.00 -18.61 12.90
C PRO A 64 11.64 -18.01 11.54
N VAL A 65 10.62 -18.57 10.91
CA VAL A 65 10.03 -18.02 9.68
C VAL A 65 9.49 -16.64 10.06
N ALA A 66 10.08 -15.59 9.47
CA ALA A 66 9.62 -14.23 9.65
C ALA A 66 8.11 -14.19 9.34
N SER A 67 7.30 -13.88 10.33
CA SER A 67 5.85 -13.83 10.17
C SER A 67 5.50 -12.76 9.15
N VAL A 68 4.67 -13.12 8.17
CA VAL A 68 4.16 -12.18 7.18
C VAL A 68 3.18 -11.23 7.87
N ARG A 69 3.45 -9.94 7.80
CA ARG A 69 2.61 -8.87 8.37
C ARG A 69 1.30 -8.79 7.60
N SER A 70 0.18 -8.71 8.32
CA SER A 70 -1.12 -8.38 7.72
C SER A 70 -1.21 -6.89 7.38
N ARG A 71 -2.16 -6.51 6.55
CA ARG A 71 -2.47 -5.10 6.23
C ARG A 71 -2.75 -4.29 7.50
N GLN A 72 -3.54 -4.83 8.42
CA GLN A 72 -3.85 -4.18 9.69
C GLN A 72 -2.58 -3.91 10.51
N GLN A 73 -1.71 -4.90 10.63
CA GLN A 73 -0.41 -4.74 11.31
C GLN A 73 0.51 -3.72 10.60
N ALA A 74 0.42 -3.62 9.26
CA ALA A 74 1.15 -2.60 8.52
C ALA A 74 0.66 -1.18 8.84
N MET A 75 -0.66 -0.99 8.93
CA MET A 75 -1.27 0.28 9.35
C MET A 75 -0.89 0.64 10.79
N GLU A 76 -0.92 -0.31 11.70
CA GLU A 76 -0.51 -0.12 13.11
C GLU A 76 0.97 0.27 13.22
N ALA A 77 1.85 -0.43 12.50
CA ALA A 77 3.28 -0.12 12.46
C ALA A 77 3.54 1.29 11.92
N LEU A 78 2.80 1.70 10.90
CA LEU A 78 2.92 3.04 10.32
C LEU A 78 2.41 4.11 11.28
N MET A 79 1.23 3.93 11.91
CA MET A 79 0.69 4.85 12.91
C MET A 79 1.52 4.92 14.19
N ALA A 80 2.38 3.94 14.45
CA ALA A 80 3.32 3.97 15.57
C ALA A 80 4.47 4.97 15.37
N LEU A 81 4.74 5.41 14.13
CA LEU A 81 5.79 6.38 13.83
C LEU A 81 5.55 7.72 14.56
N PRO A 82 6.57 8.29 15.19
CA PRO A 82 6.44 9.55 15.95
C PRO A 82 6.00 10.72 15.08
N GLU A 83 6.43 10.74 13.82
CA GLU A 83 6.05 11.77 12.84
C GLU A 83 4.54 11.77 12.56
N LEU A 84 3.95 10.60 12.37
CA LEU A 84 2.52 10.48 12.09
C LEU A 84 1.68 10.83 13.31
N LYS A 85 2.15 10.48 14.51
CA LYS A 85 1.50 10.90 15.77
C LYS A 85 1.54 12.42 15.95
N ALA A 86 2.67 13.04 15.66
CA ALA A 86 2.82 14.49 15.73
C ALA A 86 1.91 15.20 14.72
N TRP A 87 1.84 14.71 13.51
CA TRP A 87 0.95 15.24 12.47
C TRP A 87 -0.52 15.04 12.79
N SER A 88 -0.91 13.86 13.31
CA SER A 88 -2.27 13.64 13.80
C SER A 88 -2.68 14.67 14.84
N SER A 89 -1.84 14.89 15.84
CA SER A 89 -2.08 15.90 16.88
C SER A 89 -2.16 17.31 16.31
N ARG A 90 -1.34 17.65 15.32
CA ARG A 90 -1.38 18.94 14.64
C ARG A 90 -2.69 19.13 13.89
N ILE A 91 -3.12 18.15 13.10
CA ILE A 91 -4.38 18.20 12.34
C ILE A 91 -5.56 18.45 13.28
N GLU A 92 -5.67 17.69 14.36
CA GLU A 92 -6.75 17.84 15.33
C GLU A 92 -6.73 19.22 16.00
N LYS A 93 -5.56 19.67 16.47
CA LYS A 93 -5.43 20.97 17.14
C LYS A 93 -5.73 22.13 16.19
N SER A 94 -5.18 22.11 14.97
CA SER A 94 -5.36 23.21 14.01
C SER A 94 -6.79 23.35 13.49
N SER A 95 -7.57 22.27 13.51
CA SER A 95 -8.96 22.24 13.06
C SER A 95 -9.98 22.33 14.19
N GLY A 96 -9.52 22.46 15.45
CA GLY A 96 -10.44 22.39 16.60
C GLY A 96 -11.14 21.03 16.72
N GLY A 97 -10.53 19.94 16.20
CA GLY A 97 -11.11 18.60 16.21
C GLY A 97 -12.03 18.27 15.03
N ALA A 98 -12.23 19.23 14.10
CA ALA A 98 -13.09 19.01 12.91
C ALA A 98 -12.46 18.05 11.89
N LEU A 99 -11.12 18.01 11.82
CA LEU A 99 -10.38 17.13 10.94
C LEU A 99 -9.62 16.09 11.75
N ARG A 100 -9.43 14.92 11.15
CA ARG A 100 -8.66 13.82 11.75
C ARG A 100 -7.71 13.23 10.73
N SER A 101 -6.64 12.62 11.22
CA SER A 101 -5.78 11.82 10.37
C SER A 101 -6.37 10.43 10.14
N ALA A 102 -6.08 9.86 8.99
CA ALA A 102 -6.40 8.49 8.65
C ALA A 102 -5.30 7.86 7.78
N LEU A 103 -5.25 6.53 7.76
CA LEU A 103 -4.50 5.79 6.74
C LEU A 103 -5.47 5.22 5.72
N VAL A 104 -5.17 5.44 4.45
CA VAL A 104 -5.91 4.88 3.32
C VAL A 104 -4.95 4.07 2.45
N GLU A 105 -5.40 2.91 2.03
CA GLU A 105 -4.69 2.15 1.00
C GLU A 105 -4.99 2.78 -0.36
N TYR A 106 -3.95 3.22 -1.07
CA TYR A 106 -4.13 3.86 -2.38
C TYR A 106 -4.00 2.87 -3.54
N ASP A 107 -3.43 1.69 -3.29
CA ASP A 107 -3.44 0.57 -4.21
C ASP A 107 -3.53 -0.75 -3.41
N PRO A 108 -4.56 -1.59 -3.65
CA PRO A 108 -4.71 -2.86 -2.96
C PRO A 108 -3.71 -3.93 -3.40
N GLN A 109 -3.03 -3.73 -4.55
CA GLN A 109 -2.00 -4.64 -5.02
C GLN A 109 -0.66 -4.32 -4.34
N PRO A 110 0.00 -5.29 -3.67
CA PRO A 110 1.31 -5.05 -3.10
C PRO A 110 2.34 -4.67 -4.15
N ARG A 111 3.10 -3.61 -3.90
CA ARG A 111 4.20 -3.18 -4.77
C ARG A 111 5.44 -4.04 -4.54
N LEU A 112 6.03 -4.55 -5.61
CA LEU A 112 7.26 -5.34 -5.54
C LEU A 112 8.47 -4.44 -5.73
N ILE A 113 9.37 -4.36 -4.73
CA ILE A 113 10.61 -3.60 -4.78
C ILE A 113 11.75 -4.51 -4.34
N LYS A 114 12.71 -4.75 -5.22
CA LYS A 114 13.88 -5.61 -4.95
C LYS A 114 13.51 -6.98 -4.35
N GLY A 115 12.43 -7.60 -4.85
CA GLY A 115 11.93 -8.89 -4.39
C GLY A 115 11.12 -8.89 -3.09
N LYS A 116 10.95 -7.73 -2.42
CA LYS A 116 10.08 -7.56 -1.25
C LYS A 116 8.72 -6.99 -1.66
N ARG A 117 7.66 -7.45 -1.00
CA ARG A 117 6.28 -6.96 -1.18
C ARG A 117 5.97 -5.91 -0.15
N TYR A 118 5.30 -4.83 -0.60
CA TYR A 118 4.96 -3.67 0.23
C TYR A 118 3.49 -3.31 0.09
N PHE A 119 2.80 -3.09 1.21
CA PHE A 119 1.51 -2.43 1.25
C PHE A 119 1.67 -0.95 0.89
N GLN A 120 0.73 -0.41 0.12
CA GLN A 120 0.75 0.97 -0.37
C GLN A 120 -0.26 1.82 0.40
N LEU A 121 0.22 2.60 1.37
CA LEU A 121 -0.60 3.34 2.33
C LEU A 121 -0.33 4.84 2.23
N SER A 122 -1.40 5.65 2.23
CA SER A 122 -1.30 7.11 2.33
C SER A 122 -1.79 7.59 3.69
N PHE A 123 -1.01 8.47 4.32
CA PHE A 123 -1.46 9.24 5.46
C PHE A 123 -2.19 10.48 4.97
N VAL A 124 -3.43 10.65 5.41
CA VAL A 124 -4.33 11.69 4.94
C VAL A 124 -4.91 12.49 6.11
N GLU A 125 -5.20 13.76 5.84
CA GLU A 125 -6.11 14.59 6.61
C GLU A 125 -7.51 14.34 6.09
N ASN A 126 -8.38 13.79 6.93
CA ASN A 126 -9.73 13.37 6.55
C ASN A 126 -10.75 14.38 7.08
N GLY A 127 -11.36 15.12 6.16
CA GLY A 127 -12.43 16.08 6.41
C GLY A 127 -13.78 15.54 5.94
N SER A 128 -14.84 16.36 6.15
CA SER A 128 -16.20 16.03 5.72
C SER A 128 -16.34 15.90 4.21
N ASP A 129 -15.61 16.70 3.45
CA ASP A 129 -15.80 16.85 2.00
C ASP A 129 -14.73 16.13 1.18
N ALA A 130 -13.50 16.02 1.69
CA ALA A 130 -12.40 15.38 1.00
C ALA A 130 -11.29 14.91 1.96
N ALA A 131 -10.58 13.87 1.53
CA ALA A 131 -9.32 13.47 2.14
C ALA A 131 -8.14 14.14 1.43
N ARG A 132 -7.32 14.85 2.18
CA ARG A 132 -6.09 15.49 1.68
C ARG A 132 -4.89 14.63 2.02
N ARG A 133 -4.20 14.13 1.01
CA ARG A 133 -2.98 13.33 1.20
C ARG A 133 -1.82 14.19 1.68
N TRP A 134 -1.14 13.71 2.72
CA TRP A 134 0.07 14.32 3.26
C TRP A 134 1.31 13.62 2.74
N GLU A 135 1.35 12.28 2.88
CA GLU A 135 2.50 11.47 2.50
C GLU A 135 2.06 10.05 2.14
N SER A 136 2.84 9.39 1.31
CA SER A 136 2.61 7.99 0.93
C SER A 136 3.75 7.11 1.43
N PHE A 137 3.41 5.92 1.91
CA PHE A 137 4.33 4.99 2.52
C PHE A 137 4.19 3.60 1.90
N LEU A 138 5.30 2.90 1.87
CA LEU A 138 5.39 1.51 1.48
C LEU A 138 5.84 0.71 2.70
N VAL A 139 4.93 -0.10 3.25
CA VAL A 139 5.17 -0.89 4.45
C VAL A 139 5.41 -2.34 4.03
N PRO A 140 6.57 -2.95 4.38
CA PRO A 140 6.88 -4.28 3.91
C PRO A 140 6.00 -5.35 4.57
N GLU A 141 5.65 -6.41 3.83
CA GLU A 141 5.01 -7.60 4.38
C GLU A 141 5.92 -8.34 5.36
N THR A 142 7.25 -8.22 5.19
CA THR A 142 8.26 -8.84 6.07
C THR A 142 9.38 -7.86 6.39
N GLY A 143 9.81 -7.82 7.66
CA GLY A 143 10.84 -6.90 8.14
C GLY A 143 10.29 -5.51 8.45
N ASP A 144 11.17 -4.54 8.75
CA ASP A 144 10.81 -3.23 9.31
C ASP A 144 11.20 -2.04 8.40
N ASP A 145 11.61 -2.31 7.15
CA ASP A 145 12.11 -1.31 6.20
C ASP A 145 10.94 -0.51 5.58
N ILE A 146 10.29 0.33 6.34
CA ILE A 146 9.27 1.25 5.81
C ILE A 146 9.95 2.26 4.88
N LEU A 147 9.36 2.44 3.71
CA LEU A 147 9.82 3.39 2.70
C LEU A 147 8.77 4.49 2.51
N VAL A 148 9.19 5.61 1.95
CA VAL A 148 8.33 6.74 1.57
C VAL A 148 8.28 6.83 0.05
N ASP A 149 7.07 6.90 -0.49
CA ASP A 149 6.81 7.05 -1.92
C ASP A 149 6.64 8.54 -2.22
N ASP A 150 7.75 9.21 -2.51
CA ASP A 150 7.77 10.66 -2.74
C ASP A 150 7.22 10.99 -4.15
N ALA A 151 5.95 11.31 -4.19
CA ALA A 151 5.26 11.68 -5.44
C ALA A 151 5.78 12.97 -6.08
N ALA A 152 6.48 13.84 -5.33
CA ALA A 152 7.01 15.08 -5.87
C ALA A 152 8.27 14.86 -6.73
N THR A 153 9.07 13.84 -6.39
CA THR A 153 10.31 13.50 -7.09
C THR A 153 10.26 12.16 -7.82
N ASP A 154 9.15 11.44 -7.73
CA ASP A 154 8.96 10.07 -8.22
C ASP A 154 10.04 9.10 -7.71
N LYS A 155 10.43 9.27 -6.45
CA LYS A 155 11.47 8.48 -5.79
C LYS A 155 10.94 7.75 -4.57
N THR A 156 11.49 6.57 -4.36
CA THR A 156 11.30 5.83 -3.12
C THR A 156 12.46 6.14 -2.19
N LEU A 157 12.15 6.69 -1.02
CA LEU A 157 13.12 7.08 0.01
C LEU A 157 13.06 6.14 1.20
N THR A 158 14.18 5.95 1.89
CA THR A 158 14.14 5.37 3.24
C THR A 158 13.56 6.38 4.25
N LEU A 159 13.07 5.93 5.40
CA LEU A 159 12.63 6.84 6.47
C LEU A 159 13.71 7.85 6.87
N ALA A 160 14.97 7.41 6.92
CA ALA A 160 16.09 8.29 7.25
C ALA A 160 16.30 9.39 6.22
N GLN A 161 16.25 9.05 4.92
CA GLN A 161 16.35 10.03 3.82
C GLN A 161 15.19 11.01 3.83
N TRP A 162 13.96 10.50 4.01
CA TRP A 162 12.76 11.33 4.11
C TRP A 162 12.83 12.28 5.31
N ARG A 163 13.23 11.80 6.49
CA ARG A 163 13.42 12.62 7.70
C ARG A 163 14.43 13.75 7.47
N ALA A 164 15.55 13.45 6.82
CA ALA A 164 16.58 14.45 6.52
C ALA A 164 16.08 15.50 5.50
N ALA A 165 15.35 15.07 4.47
CA ALA A 165 14.91 15.96 3.40
C ALA A 165 13.70 16.82 3.80
N THR A 166 12.70 16.24 4.48
CA THR A 166 11.40 16.89 4.72
C THR A 166 11.21 17.41 6.14
N LYS A 167 12.06 16.98 7.09
CA LYS A 167 12.02 17.37 8.52
C LYS A 167 10.59 17.30 9.09
N PRO A 168 9.93 16.15 9.03
CA PRO A 168 8.50 16.01 9.33
C PRO A 168 8.12 16.41 10.75
N MET A 169 9.00 16.21 11.74
CA MET A 169 8.78 16.63 13.14
C MET A 169 8.73 18.14 13.28
N GLU A 170 9.69 18.87 12.68
CA GLU A 170 9.71 20.35 12.68
C GLU A 170 8.44 20.89 11.99
N ARG A 171 8.08 20.32 10.86
CA ARG A 171 6.85 20.68 10.11
C ARG A 171 5.56 20.40 10.90
N ALA A 172 5.55 19.39 11.75
CA ALA A 172 4.45 19.12 12.67
C ALA A 172 4.42 20.07 13.88
N GLY A 173 5.47 20.89 14.09
CA GLY A 173 5.60 21.75 15.26
C GLY A 173 5.88 20.98 16.54
N ALA A 174 6.50 19.81 16.43
CA ALA A 174 6.88 18.93 17.54
C ALA A 174 8.41 18.94 17.69
N ASN A 175 8.97 20.04 18.21
CA ASN A 175 10.38 20.18 18.59
C ASN A 175 10.53 19.99 20.10
#